data_03c039479bd58a3a5f858fbd9f8456ec
#
_entry.id   03c039479bd58a3a5f858fbd9f8456ec
#
_cell.length_a   1.000
_cell.length_b   1.000
_cell.length_c   1.000
_cell.angle_alpha   90.00
_cell.angle_beta   90.00
_cell.angle_gamma   90.00
#
_symmetry.space_group_name_H-M   'P 1'
#
loop_
_entity.id
_entity.type
_entity.pdbx_description
1 polymer ?
#
loop_
_entity_poly.entity_id
_entity_poly.type
_entity_poly.pdbx_seq_one_letter_code
_entity_poly.pdbx_strand_id
1 'polypeptide(L)'
;TSTMYYNPATDTLYPMGKDVVMDWGEDEDVPVTYASYIYKVPDQWEFHAYAMKANGPVGHICEAYGFAGSYYVTPKWNIHGEFVKNLRVLPLNNEKPHSFNYGLSYGTADVLKPRSYSIGIDYIYSQAGTYFGGSGNDIADQYMGHVYKNWHGMKNVPAYFADKMDALTDGNPANDHKNFGGAKFFLAKASYVPMKGLIVEADYGFNAKDMGGKKMDNMFMLKATAYILSLIHI
;
A
#
# COMPACT_ATOMS: atom_id res chain seq x y z
N THR A 1 -5.12 -15.24 -5.07
CA THR A 1 -5.40 -14.34 -3.92
C THR A 1 -5.92 -15.20 -2.78
N SER A 2 -5.10 -15.40 -1.76
CA SER A 2 -5.57 -16.09 -0.55
C SER A 2 -6.25 -15.05 0.34
N THR A 3 -7.52 -15.21 0.55
CA THR A 3 -8.33 -14.36 1.41
C THR A 3 -8.30 -14.93 2.82
N MET A 4 -8.10 -14.08 3.80
CA MET A 4 -8.07 -14.43 5.22
C MET A 4 -9.36 -13.99 5.89
N TYR A 5 -10.00 -14.88 6.64
CA TYR A 5 -11.18 -14.57 7.45
C TYR A 5 -10.76 -14.32 8.89
N TYR A 6 -11.17 -13.21 9.47
CA TYR A 6 -10.97 -12.90 10.87
C TYR A 6 -12.24 -13.25 11.67
N ASN A 7 -12.09 -14.14 12.65
CA ASN A 7 -13.16 -14.45 13.58
C ASN A 7 -12.98 -13.61 14.87
N PRO A 8 -13.80 -12.58 15.09
CA PRO A 8 -13.67 -11.71 16.26
C PRO A 8 -13.99 -12.40 17.58
N ALA A 9 -14.76 -13.49 17.57
CA ALA A 9 -15.12 -14.23 18.79
C ALA A 9 -13.95 -15.03 19.34
N THR A 10 -13.02 -15.44 18.47
CA THR A 10 -11.85 -16.24 18.85
C THR A 10 -10.54 -15.48 18.66
N ASP A 11 -10.60 -14.23 18.19
CA ASP A 11 -9.44 -13.41 17.80
C ASP A 11 -8.49 -14.17 16.87
N THR A 12 -9.05 -14.87 15.89
CA THR A 12 -8.34 -15.82 15.04
C THR A 12 -8.52 -15.48 13.57
N LEU A 13 -7.41 -15.52 12.82
CA LEU A 13 -7.41 -15.46 11.35
C LEU A 13 -7.45 -16.88 10.80
N TYR A 14 -8.40 -17.14 9.92
CA TYR A 14 -8.51 -18.36 9.17
C TYR A 14 -8.20 -18.11 7.71
N PRO A 15 -7.38 -18.96 7.06
CA PRO A 15 -7.27 -18.93 5.62
C PRO A 15 -8.57 -19.45 5.03
N MET A 16 -9.09 -18.72 4.11
CA MET A 16 -10.14 -19.19 3.27
C MET A 16 -9.52 -19.98 2.12
N GLY A 17 -9.93 -21.23 1.94
CA GLY A 17 -9.50 -22.05 0.80
C GLY A 17 -9.87 -21.38 -0.52
N LYS A 18 -9.34 -21.91 -1.61
CA LYS A 18 -9.56 -21.38 -2.98
C LYS A 18 -11.04 -21.18 -3.35
N ASP A 19 -11.92 -21.89 -2.68
CA ASP A 19 -13.35 -21.93 -2.94
C ASP A 19 -14.16 -21.13 -1.91
N VAL A 20 -13.51 -20.56 -0.92
CA VAL A 20 -14.13 -19.60 -0.02
C VAL A 20 -13.62 -18.22 -0.42
N VAL A 21 -14.22 -17.65 -1.41
CA VAL A 21 -14.33 -16.21 -1.53
C VAL A 21 -14.75 -15.73 -0.14
N MET A 22 -14.18 -14.66 0.41
CA MET A 22 -14.89 -13.95 1.45
C MET A 22 -16.22 -13.58 0.82
N ASP A 23 -17.16 -14.47 1.00
CA ASP A 23 -18.54 -14.19 0.77
C ASP A 23 -18.92 -13.25 1.90
N TRP A 24 -18.82 -11.98 1.61
CA TRP A 24 -19.35 -10.92 2.46
C TRP A 24 -20.89 -11.03 2.52
N GLY A 25 -21.44 -12.16 1.95
CA GLY A 25 -22.83 -12.29 1.59
C GLY A 25 -23.10 -11.42 0.36
N GLU A 26 -23.67 -11.94 -0.69
CA GLU A 26 -24.03 -11.15 -1.88
C GLU A 26 -24.89 -9.91 -1.52
N ASP A 27 -25.40 -9.83 -0.29
CA ASP A 27 -26.29 -8.79 0.23
C ASP A 27 -25.72 -8.04 1.45
N GLU A 28 -24.48 -8.28 1.89
CA GLU A 28 -23.93 -7.58 3.04
C GLU A 28 -23.05 -6.40 2.66
N ASP A 29 -23.62 -5.23 2.73
CA ASP A 29 -22.88 -3.97 2.59
C ASP A 29 -21.85 -3.82 3.71
N VAL A 30 -20.61 -3.51 3.34
CA VAL A 30 -19.58 -3.08 4.28
C VAL A 30 -19.69 -1.57 4.45
N PRO A 31 -20.33 -1.06 5.51
CA PRO A 31 -20.44 0.37 5.70
C PRO A 31 -19.06 0.97 5.95
N VAL A 32 -18.67 1.88 5.06
CA VAL A 32 -17.44 2.66 5.19
C VAL A 32 -17.80 4.10 5.50
N THR A 33 -17.29 4.59 6.62
CA THR A 33 -17.34 6.01 6.95
C THR A 33 -15.97 6.61 6.68
N TYR A 34 -15.94 7.64 5.85
CA TYR A 34 -14.74 8.38 5.52
C TYR A 34 -14.97 9.86 5.74
N ALA A 35 -14.03 10.52 6.40
CA ALA A 35 -14.00 11.95 6.57
C ALA A 35 -12.62 12.48 6.19
N SER A 36 -12.56 13.58 5.47
CA SER A 36 -11.30 14.23 5.12
C SER A 36 -11.40 15.75 5.17
N TYR A 37 -10.28 16.35 5.47
CA TYR A 37 -10.08 17.79 5.42
C TYR A 37 -8.84 18.08 4.58
N ILE A 38 -9.00 18.90 3.56
CA ILE A 38 -7.92 19.33 2.68
C ILE A 38 -7.80 20.85 2.80
N TYR A 39 -6.60 21.29 3.13
CA TYR A 39 -6.25 22.70 3.09
C TYR A 39 -5.11 22.91 2.09
N LYS A 40 -5.33 23.81 1.13
CA LYS A 40 -4.41 24.05 0.04
C LYS A 40 -4.17 25.53 -0.17
N VAL A 41 -2.90 25.91 -0.20
CA VAL A 41 -2.45 27.19 -0.71
C VAL A 41 -1.79 26.92 -2.07
N PRO A 42 -2.37 27.38 -3.18
CA PRO A 42 -1.86 27.13 -4.52
C PRO A 42 -0.37 27.45 -4.63
N ASP A 43 0.38 26.55 -5.27
CA ASP A 43 1.82 26.66 -5.56
C ASP A 43 2.72 26.80 -4.31
N GLN A 44 2.19 26.62 -3.11
CA GLN A 44 2.95 26.70 -1.87
C GLN A 44 2.91 25.38 -1.09
N TRP A 45 1.74 24.98 -0.61
CA TRP A 45 1.60 23.79 0.19
C TRP A 45 0.17 23.25 0.23
N GLU A 46 0.09 21.97 0.51
CA GLU A 46 -1.16 21.27 0.71
C GLU A 46 -1.05 20.39 1.96
N PHE A 47 -2.10 20.39 2.73
CA PHE A 47 -2.26 19.52 3.90
C PHE A 47 -3.56 18.75 3.77
N HIS A 48 -3.50 17.47 4.07
CA HIS A 48 -4.64 16.57 4.04
C HIS A 48 -4.67 15.77 5.34
N ALA A 49 -5.78 15.85 6.07
CA ALA A 49 -6.08 14.99 7.20
C ALA A 49 -7.30 14.15 6.88
N TYR A 50 -7.27 12.87 7.24
CA TYR A 50 -8.38 11.97 6.97
C TYR A 50 -8.54 10.91 8.05
N ALA A 51 -9.76 10.40 8.16
CA ALA A 51 -10.09 9.28 9.01
C ALA A 51 -11.06 8.35 8.27
N MET A 52 -10.89 7.05 8.48
CA MET A 52 -11.71 6.02 7.88
C MET A 52 -12.08 4.97 8.91
N LYS A 53 -13.34 4.52 8.85
CA LYS A 53 -13.82 3.38 9.61
C LYS A 53 -14.60 2.47 8.67
N ALA A 54 -14.23 1.20 8.64
CA ALA A 54 -14.94 0.17 7.89
C ALA A 54 -15.38 -0.93 8.84
N ASN A 55 -16.68 -1.22 8.83
CA ASN A 55 -17.30 -2.25 9.66
C ASN A 55 -17.78 -3.36 8.71
N GLY A 56 -17.18 -4.53 8.80
CA GLY A 56 -17.69 -5.72 8.09
C GLY A 56 -18.66 -6.52 8.95
N PRO A 57 -19.30 -7.54 8.37
CA PRO A 57 -20.23 -8.42 9.07
C PRO A 57 -19.58 -9.17 10.23
N VAL A 58 -18.28 -9.34 10.18
CA VAL A 58 -17.46 -9.99 11.22
C VAL A 58 -16.77 -8.99 12.16
N GLY A 59 -17.16 -7.73 12.14
CA GLY A 59 -16.63 -6.69 13.03
C GLY A 59 -15.88 -5.57 12.32
N HIS A 60 -15.14 -4.80 13.08
CA HIS A 60 -14.41 -3.65 12.54
C HIS A 60 -13.15 -4.11 11.80
N ILE A 61 -13.13 -3.91 10.48
CA ILE A 61 -12.00 -4.29 9.63
C ILE A 61 -10.89 -3.24 9.73
N CYS A 62 -11.28 -1.96 9.76
CA CYS A 62 -10.36 -0.84 9.75
C CYS A 62 -10.89 0.30 10.59
N GLU A 63 -10.01 0.93 11.32
CA GLU A 63 -10.22 2.22 11.97
C GLU A 63 -8.91 2.99 11.87
N ALA A 64 -8.78 3.81 10.84
CA ALA A 64 -7.53 4.45 10.52
C ALA A 64 -7.67 5.96 10.45
N TYR A 65 -6.58 6.65 10.75
CA TYR A 65 -6.41 8.06 10.45
C TYR A 65 -5.08 8.30 9.78
N GLY A 66 -5.01 9.36 9.01
CA GLY A 66 -3.78 9.74 8.32
C GLY A 66 -3.66 11.24 8.13
N PHE A 67 -2.42 11.64 7.88
CA PHE A 67 -2.05 13.00 7.54
C PHE A 67 -1.10 12.94 6.35
N ALA A 68 -1.38 13.75 5.34
CA ALA A 68 -0.49 13.91 4.20
C ALA A 68 -0.21 15.40 3.99
N GLY A 69 0.94 15.69 3.44
CA GLY A 69 1.30 17.07 3.12
C GLY A 69 2.32 17.16 2.01
N SER A 70 2.29 18.27 1.31
CA SER A 70 3.30 18.62 0.35
C SER A 70 3.64 20.11 0.44
N TYR A 71 4.91 20.43 0.21
CA TYR A 71 5.44 21.80 0.23
C TYR A 71 6.30 22.04 -1.01
N TYR A 72 5.97 23.08 -1.74
CA TYR A 72 6.73 23.54 -2.91
C TYR A 72 7.82 24.50 -2.47
N VAL A 73 9.05 23.99 -2.37
CA VAL A 73 10.24 24.82 -2.07
C VAL A 73 10.49 25.83 -3.20
N THR A 74 10.19 25.41 -4.41
CA THR A 74 10.16 26.20 -5.64
C THR A 74 9.03 25.68 -6.52
N PRO A 75 8.63 26.36 -7.61
CA PRO A 75 7.62 25.82 -8.53
C PRO A 75 7.95 24.44 -9.12
N LYS A 76 9.19 23.98 -9.00
CA LYS A 76 9.63 22.68 -9.53
C LYS A 76 9.98 21.68 -8.44
N TRP A 77 10.41 22.11 -7.25
CA TRP A 77 10.81 21.24 -6.18
C TRP A 77 9.68 21.09 -5.15
N ASN A 78 9.28 19.86 -4.92
CA ASN A 78 8.25 19.50 -3.93
C ASN A 78 8.80 18.51 -2.92
N ILE A 79 8.57 18.78 -1.64
CA ILE A 79 8.77 17.85 -0.53
C ILE A 79 7.39 17.37 -0.10
N HIS A 80 7.22 16.09 0.08
CA HIS A 80 5.94 15.51 0.47
C HIS A 80 6.11 14.38 1.47
N GLY A 81 5.03 14.07 2.16
CA GLY A 81 4.99 12.93 3.06
C GLY A 81 3.58 12.61 3.51
N GLU A 82 3.43 11.40 4.00
CA GLU A 82 2.19 10.88 4.54
C GLU A 82 2.45 9.99 5.75
N PHE A 83 1.54 10.02 6.70
CA PHE A 83 1.49 9.12 7.84
C PHE A 83 0.10 8.53 7.95
N VAL A 84 0.01 7.21 8.15
CA VAL A 84 -1.24 6.48 8.38
C VAL A 84 -1.09 5.60 9.61
N LYS A 85 -2.12 5.55 10.44
CA LYS A 85 -2.21 4.63 11.57
C LYS A 85 -3.56 3.94 11.61
N ASN A 86 -3.54 2.61 11.67
CA ASN A 86 -4.71 1.83 12.00
C ASN A 86 -4.79 1.63 13.51
N LEU A 87 -5.93 1.95 14.10
CA LEU A 87 -6.18 1.83 15.55
C LEU A 87 -6.55 0.41 15.95
N ARG A 88 -6.78 -0.48 14.99
CA ARG A 88 -7.06 -1.89 15.25
C ARG A 88 -5.78 -2.65 15.51
N VAL A 89 -5.80 -3.47 16.53
CA VAL A 89 -4.78 -4.48 16.75
C VAL A 89 -5.03 -5.60 15.77
N LEU A 90 -4.10 -5.81 14.85
CA LEU A 90 -4.21 -6.89 13.88
C LEU A 90 -3.63 -8.18 14.46
N PRO A 91 -4.31 -9.31 14.29
CA PRO A 91 -3.79 -10.61 14.74
C PRO A 91 -2.46 -10.99 14.08
N LEU A 92 -2.20 -10.44 12.89
CA LEU A 92 -0.99 -10.70 12.12
C LEU A 92 0.30 -10.39 12.88
N ASN A 93 0.35 -9.27 13.56
CA ASN A 93 1.54 -8.79 14.27
C ASN A 93 1.25 -8.42 15.73
N ASN A 94 -0.01 -8.54 16.17
CA ASN A 94 -0.48 -8.14 17.49
C ASN A 94 -0.17 -6.67 17.83
N GLU A 95 -0.12 -5.81 16.81
CA GLU A 95 0.17 -4.39 16.90
C GLU A 95 -0.92 -3.56 16.21
N LYS A 96 -0.95 -2.28 16.54
CA LYS A 96 -1.69 -1.26 15.79
C LYS A 96 -0.77 -0.74 14.68
N PRO A 97 -0.93 -1.18 13.43
CA PRO A 97 0.03 -0.89 12.38
C PRO A 97 0.02 0.59 11.99
N HIS A 98 1.17 1.03 11.56
CA HIS A 98 1.36 2.36 11.00
C HIS A 98 2.23 2.30 9.74
N SER A 99 2.08 3.30 8.91
CA SER A 99 2.94 3.54 7.75
C SER A 99 3.28 5.01 7.67
N PHE A 100 4.42 5.29 7.06
CA PHE A 100 4.78 6.64 6.65
C PHE A 100 5.61 6.58 5.37
N ASN A 101 5.45 7.59 4.57
CA ASN A 101 6.34 7.87 3.46
C ASN A 101 6.78 9.33 3.52
N TYR A 102 7.91 9.62 2.95
CA TYR A 102 8.34 10.98 2.67
C TYR A 102 9.26 10.98 1.46
N GLY A 103 9.19 12.03 0.69
CA GLY A 103 9.94 12.12 -0.54
C GLY A 103 10.19 13.53 -1.02
N LEU A 104 10.98 13.57 -2.07
CA LEU A 104 11.36 14.77 -2.79
C LEU A 104 11.10 14.53 -4.27
N SER A 105 10.49 15.48 -4.94
CA SER A 105 10.28 15.43 -6.38
C SER A 105 10.64 16.73 -7.07
N TYR A 106 11.00 16.61 -8.36
CA TYR A 106 11.34 17.72 -9.22
C TYR A 106 10.57 17.62 -10.54
N GLY A 107 9.98 18.73 -10.95
CA GLY A 107 9.23 18.85 -12.20
C GLY A 107 7.81 18.26 -12.09
N THR A 108 7.11 18.31 -13.21
CA THR A 108 5.76 17.78 -13.35
C THR A 108 5.61 17.20 -14.75
N ALA A 109 5.30 15.92 -14.85
CA ALA A 109 4.95 15.27 -16.10
C ALA A 109 3.44 15.51 -16.36
N ASP A 110 3.14 16.36 -17.32
CA ASP A 110 1.77 16.69 -17.72
C ASP A 110 1.51 16.06 -19.09
N VAL A 111 0.59 15.09 -19.13
CA VAL A 111 0.25 14.31 -20.34
C VAL A 111 -0.20 15.20 -21.52
N LEU A 112 -0.66 16.41 -21.24
CA LEU A 112 -1.04 17.39 -22.25
C LEU A 112 0.12 18.25 -22.75
N LYS A 113 1.28 18.22 -22.04
CA LYS A 113 2.47 19.02 -22.34
C LYS A 113 3.63 18.12 -22.78
N PRO A 114 3.86 17.96 -24.09
CA PRO A 114 5.01 17.23 -24.60
C PRO A 114 6.33 17.74 -24.00
N ARG A 115 7.26 16.82 -23.76
CA ARG A 115 8.58 17.05 -23.16
C ARG A 115 8.56 17.48 -21.70
N SER A 116 7.40 17.47 -21.04
CA SER A 116 7.33 17.59 -19.59
C SER A 116 7.83 16.31 -18.91
N TYR A 117 8.42 16.46 -17.74
CA TYR A 117 8.94 15.33 -16.97
C TYR A 117 8.88 15.59 -15.48
N SER A 118 8.93 14.53 -14.73
CA SER A 118 9.14 14.55 -13.28
C SER A 118 10.12 13.47 -12.88
N ILE A 119 10.88 13.73 -11.82
CA ILE A 119 11.73 12.74 -11.15
C ILE A 119 11.50 12.87 -9.66
N GLY A 120 11.61 11.77 -8.92
CA GLY A 120 11.45 11.80 -7.47
C GLY A 120 12.06 10.58 -6.79
N ILE A 121 12.16 10.68 -5.49
CA ILE A 121 12.58 9.59 -4.62
C ILE A 121 11.77 9.65 -3.34
N ASP A 122 11.23 8.51 -2.93
CA ASP A 122 10.49 8.33 -1.70
C ASP A 122 11.18 7.29 -0.82
N TYR A 123 11.14 7.52 0.48
CA TYR A 123 11.34 6.46 1.46
C TYR A 123 9.97 6.04 1.98
N ILE A 124 9.71 4.74 1.96
CA ILE A 124 8.46 4.14 2.39
C ILE A 124 8.73 3.16 3.52
N TYR A 125 7.99 3.31 4.59
CA TYR A 125 7.88 2.37 5.70
C TYR A 125 6.42 2.01 5.88
N SER A 126 6.06 0.74 5.74
CA SER A 126 4.68 0.32 5.84
C SER A 126 4.54 -1.01 6.54
N GLN A 127 3.86 -1.03 7.66
CA GLN A 127 3.44 -2.25 8.34
C GLN A 127 2.19 -2.81 7.68
N ALA A 128 2.03 -4.14 7.69
CA ALA A 128 0.82 -4.79 7.20
C ALA A 128 -0.42 -4.25 7.94
N GLY A 129 -1.50 -4.03 7.19
CA GLY A 129 -2.76 -3.51 7.74
C GLY A 129 -2.91 -1.99 7.71
N THR A 130 -2.01 -1.30 7.04
CA THR A 130 -2.14 0.14 6.76
C THR A 130 -2.58 0.44 5.32
N TYR A 131 -2.52 -0.57 4.45
CA TYR A 131 -2.97 -0.46 3.06
C TYR A 131 -4.14 -1.40 2.79
N PHE A 132 -5.21 -0.86 2.28
CA PHE A 132 -6.42 -1.58 1.89
C PHE A 132 -6.60 -1.40 0.38
N GLY A 133 -6.28 -2.43 -0.40
CA GLY A 133 -6.48 -2.43 -1.85
C GLY A 133 -5.31 -1.93 -2.69
N GLY A 134 -4.14 -1.70 -2.09
CA GLY A 134 -2.93 -1.30 -2.79
C GLY A 134 -2.58 0.18 -2.62
N SER A 135 -1.36 0.52 -3.00
CA SER A 135 -0.79 1.89 -2.88
C SER A 135 -0.92 2.71 -4.17
N GLY A 136 -1.37 2.09 -5.25
CA GLY A 136 -1.35 2.69 -6.59
C GLY A 136 0.03 2.66 -7.28
N ASN A 137 1.02 2.04 -6.65
CA ASN A 137 2.34 1.78 -7.24
C ASN A 137 2.67 0.29 -7.18
N ASP A 138 2.88 -0.32 -8.34
CA ASP A 138 3.05 -1.77 -8.48
C ASP A 138 4.27 -2.31 -7.72
N ILE A 139 5.39 -1.56 -7.67
CA ILE A 139 6.59 -1.94 -6.91
C ILE A 139 6.32 -1.90 -5.40
N ALA A 140 5.68 -0.83 -4.94
CA ALA A 140 5.31 -0.70 -3.53
C ALA A 140 4.36 -1.82 -3.11
N ASP A 141 3.37 -2.12 -3.92
CA ASP A 141 2.40 -3.20 -3.66
C ASP A 141 3.09 -4.57 -3.60
N GLN A 142 4.07 -4.83 -4.45
CA GLN A 142 4.83 -6.08 -4.40
C GLN A 142 5.70 -6.20 -3.15
N TYR A 143 6.37 -5.13 -2.73
CA TYR A 143 7.13 -5.16 -1.48
C TYR A 143 6.25 -5.33 -0.25
N MET A 144 5.11 -4.64 -0.21
CA MET A 144 4.18 -4.69 0.92
C MET A 144 3.32 -5.96 0.94
N GLY A 145 3.09 -6.57 -0.23
CA GLY A 145 2.28 -7.77 -0.39
C GLY A 145 2.92 -9.07 0.14
N HIS A 146 4.16 -9.03 0.61
CA HIS A 146 4.84 -10.19 1.20
C HIS A 146 4.34 -10.52 2.63
N VAL A 147 3.05 -10.43 2.84
CA VAL A 147 2.38 -10.68 4.13
C VAL A 147 2.61 -12.10 4.65
N TYR A 148 2.88 -13.05 3.77
CA TYR A 148 2.86 -14.48 4.12
C TYR A 148 4.22 -15.09 4.49
N LYS A 149 5.32 -14.35 4.40
CA LYS A 149 6.65 -14.91 4.68
C LYS A 149 6.91 -15.21 6.17
N ASN A 150 6.05 -14.73 7.06
CA ASN A 150 6.26 -14.81 8.52
C ASN A 150 5.00 -15.29 9.26
N TRP A 151 4.25 -16.19 8.65
CA TRP A 151 2.98 -16.68 9.20
C TRP A 151 3.12 -17.47 10.52
N HIS A 152 4.29 -18.03 10.81
CA HIS A 152 4.57 -18.73 12.07
C HIS A 152 4.45 -17.81 13.30
N GLY A 153 4.58 -16.50 13.11
CA GLY A 153 4.31 -15.51 14.16
C GLY A 153 2.82 -15.30 14.47
N MET A 154 1.93 -15.85 13.66
CA MET A 154 0.48 -15.74 13.88
C MET A 154 0.03 -16.66 15.02
N LYS A 155 -0.73 -16.10 15.94
CA LYS A 155 -1.36 -16.89 17.02
C LYS A 155 -2.54 -17.68 16.46
N ASN A 156 -2.72 -18.93 16.96
CA ASN A 156 -3.89 -19.76 16.68
C ASN A 156 -4.13 -20.09 15.20
N VAL A 157 -3.06 -20.27 14.43
CA VAL A 157 -3.17 -20.74 13.05
C VAL A 157 -3.64 -22.19 13.03
N PRO A 158 -4.74 -22.53 12.36
CA PRO A 158 -5.17 -23.93 12.24
C PRO A 158 -4.10 -24.77 11.54
N ALA A 159 -3.89 -26.03 12.00
CA ALA A 159 -2.87 -26.94 11.43
C ALA A 159 -2.98 -27.08 9.90
N TYR A 160 -4.21 -27.18 9.38
CA TYR A 160 -4.48 -27.22 7.95
C TYR A 160 -3.91 -26.02 7.18
N PHE A 161 -3.87 -24.85 7.82
CA PHE A 161 -3.30 -23.67 7.20
C PHE A 161 -1.78 -23.64 7.29
N ALA A 162 -1.25 -24.12 8.41
CA ALA A 162 0.17 -24.26 8.62
C ALA A 162 0.81 -25.04 7.46
N ASP A 163 0.26 -26.22 7.14
CA ASP A 163 0.78 -27.07 6.06
C ASP A 163 0.76 -26.38 4.69
N LYS A 164 -0.28 -25.59 4.40
CA LYS A 164 -0.38 -24.86 3.13
C LYS A 164 0.57 -23.66 3.06
N MET A 165 0.78 -22.99 4.17
CA MET A 165 1.69 -21.84 4.23
C MET A 165 3.15 -22.29 4.22
N ASP A 166 3.49 -23.42 4.83
CA ASP A 166 4.81 -24.04 4.71
C ASP A 166 5.17 -24.34 3.27
N ALA A 167 4.19 -24.75 2.46
CA ALA A 167 4.39 -24.97 1.02
C ALA A 167 4.60 -23.68 0.21
N LEU A 168 4.15 -22.52 0.71
CA LEU A 168 4.28 -21.21 0.07
C LEU A 168 5.48 -20.39 0.58
N THR A 169 6.00 -20.76 1.74
CA THR A 169 7.16 -20.18 2.38
C THR A 169 8.30 -21.20 2.42
N ASP A 170 9.46 -20.86 2.94
CA ASP A 170 10.55 -21.83 3.10
C ASP A 170 10.31 -22.84 4.25
N GLY A 171 9.19 -22.74 4.94
CA GLY A 171 8.81 -23.62 6.05
C GLY A 171 9.74 -23.56 7.26
N ASN A 172 10.68 -22.62 7.30
CA ASN A 172 11.68 -22.54 8.35
C ASN A 172 11.32 -21.47 9.40
N PRO A 173 10.86 -21.86 10.61
CA PRO A 173 10.52 -20.92 11.67
C PRO A 173 11.66 -20.00 12.10
N ALA A 174 12.92 -20.38 11.87
CA ALA A 174 14.07 -19.54 12.19
C ALA A 174 14.16 -18.29 11.29
N ASN A 175 13.48 -18.31 10.14
CA ASN A 175 13.39 -17.18 9.23
C ASN A 175 12.17 -16.27 9.50
N ASP A 176 11.34 -16.65 10.47
CA ASP A 176 10.18 -15.87 10.85
C ASP A 176 10.60 -14.60 11.58
N HIS A 177 9.90 -13.54 11.25
CA HIS A 177 10.09 -12.26 11.89
C HIS A 177 8.91 -11.98 12.83
N LYS A 178 9.17 -11.25 13.91
CA LYS A 178 8.16 -10.88 14.91
C LYS A 178 7.05 -10.01 14.30
N ASN A 179 7.37 -9.25 13.24
CA ASN A 179 6.44 -8.38 12.55
C ASN A 179 6.00 -9.03 11.24
N PHE A 180 4.75 -9.40 11.19
CA PHE A 180 4.16 -10.11 10.06
C PHE A 180 3.75 -9.12 8.95
N GLY A 181 4.45 -9.20 7.81
CA GLY A 181 4.19 -8.39 6.63
C GLY A 181 4.61 -6.92 6.72
N GLY A 182 4.56 -6.28 5.59
CA GLY A 182 5.05 -4.92 5.40
C GLY A 182 6.51 -4.85 4.96
N ALA A 183 6.93 -3.66 4.60
CA ALA A 183 8.29 -3.42 4.09
C ALA A 183 8.75 -1.99 4.34
N LYS A 184 10.06 -1.80 4.24
CA LYS A 184 10.72 -0.48 4.18
C LYS A 184 11.69 -0.46 3.03
N PHE A 185 11.62 0.56 2.20
CA PHE A 185 12.40 0.65 0.96
C PHE A 185 12.48 2.08 0.43
N PHE A 186 13.37 2.29 -0.51
CA PHE A 186 13.40 3.50 -1.35
C PHE A 186 12.76 3.21 -2.69
N LEU A 187 12.03 4.19 -3.22
CA LEU A 187 11.38 4.15 -4.52
C LEU A 187 11.79 5.39 -5.33
N ALA A 188 12.65 5.19 -6.31
CA ALA A 188 12.96 6.23 -7.30
C ALA A 188 11.93 6.16 -8.43
N LYS A 189 11.42 7.31 -8.85
CA LYS A 189 10.38 7.45 -9.87
C LYS A 189 10.81 8.45 -10.92
N ALA A 190 10.50 8.16 -12.17
CA ALA A 190 10.70 9.09 -13.29
C ALA A 190 9.52 8.98 -14.24
N SER A 191 9.01 10.11 -14.71
CA SER A 191 7.96 10.16 -15.71
C SER A 191 8.35 11.15 -16.81
N TYR A 192 8.05 10.81 -18.05
CA TYR A 192 8.32 11.64 -19.22
C TYR A 192 7.16 11.58 -20.21
N VAL A 193 6.81 12.72 -20.80
CA VAL A 193 5.76 12.85 -21.80
C VAL A 193 6.40 13.11 -23.16
N PRO A 194 6.65 12.08 -23.99
CA PRO A 194 7.29 12.27 -25.30
C PRO A 194 6.40 13.02 -26.29
N MET A 195 5.10 12.79 -26.21
CA MET A 195 4.08 13.45 -27.03
C MET A 195 2.78 13.60 -26.25
N LYS A 196 1.92 14.51 -26.70
CA LYS A 196 0.59 14.70 -26.08
C LYS A 196 -0.19 13.38 -26.06
N GLY A 197 -0.70 13.03 -24.91
CA GLY A 197 -1.47 11.80 -24.70
C GLY A 197 -0.63 10.55 -24.44
N LEU A 198 0.70 10.62 -24.38
CA LEU A 198 1.57 9.50 -24.05
C LEU A 198 2.47 9.86 -22.89
N ILE A 199 2.47 9.04 -21.84
CA ILE A 199 3.40 9.14 -20.71
C ILE A 199 4.18 7.84 -20.56
N VAL A 200 5.47 7.94 -20.30
CA VAL A 200 6.37 6.83 -19.98
C VAL A 200 6.84 7.02 -18.54
N GLU A 201 6.72 5.98 -17.75
CA GLU A 201 7.04 5.96 -16.32
C GLU A 201 8.05 4.86 -16.05
N ALA A 202 9.05 5.16 -15.24
CA ALA A 202 10.07 4.22 -14.80
C ALA A 202 10.18 4.32 -13.27
N ASP A 203 10.01 3.19 -12.61
CA ASP A 203 10.12 3.08 -11.16
C ASP A 203 11.23 2.09 -10.79
N TYR A 204 11.97 2.40 -9.74
CA TYR A 204 13.03 1.55 -9.22
C TYR A 204 12.97 1.48 -7.69
N GLY A 205 12.61 0.30 -7.19
CA GLY A 205 12.61 -0.02 -5.77
C GLY A 205 13.95 -0.63 -5.34
N PHE A 206 14.56 -0.08 -4.29
CA PHE A 206 15.86 -0.53 -3.84
C PHE A 206 16.04 -0.42 -2.32
N ASN A 207 17.08 -1.11 -1.83
CA ASN A 207 17.40 -1.22 -0.40
C ASN A 207 16.20 -1.69 0.43
N ALA A 208 15.38 -2.53 -0.18
CA ALA A 208 14.17 -3.04 0.43
C ALA A 208 14.49 -4.07 1.51
N LYS A 209 13.75 -3.99 2.61
CA LYS A 209 13.79 -4.94 3.73
C LYS A 209 12.37 -5.17 4.22
N ASP A 210 12.06 -6.37 4.61
CA ASP A 210 10.85 -6.66 5.38
C ASP A 210 10.92 -6.05 6.80
N MET A 211 9.84 -6.15 7.57
CA MET A 211 9.79 -5.60 8.93
C MET A 211 10.76 -6.31 9.89
N GLY A 212 11.15 -7.53 9.62
CA GLY A 212 12.16 -8.27 10.37
C GLY A 212 13.60 -7.91 9.99
N GLY A 213 13.80 -7.10 8.95
CA GLY A 213 15.10 -6.66 8.48
C GLY A 213 15.74 -7.55 7.40
N LYS A 214 15.05 -8.60 6.93
CA LYS A 214 15.53 -9.45 5.83
C LYS A 214 15.53 -8.64 4.54
N LYS A 215 16.64 -8.67 3.82
CA LYS A 215 16.80 -7.99 2.54
C LYS A 215 15.87 -8.60 1.47
N MET A 216 15.27 -7.72 0.68
CA MET A 216 14.45 -8.05 -0.47
C MET A 216 15.19 -7.62 -1.76
N ASP A 217 14.85 -8.24 -2.87
CA ASP A 217 15.45 -7.91 -4.16
C ASP A 217 15.03 -6.52 -4.65
N ASN A 218 15.93 -5.89 -5.40
CA ASN A 218 15.58 -4.65 -6.08
C ASN A 218 14.60 -4.95 -7.24
N MET A 219 13.67 -4.03 -7.48
CA MET A 219 12.67 -4.17 -8.52
C MET A 219 12.72 -2.98 -9.47
N PHE A 220 12.47 -3.23 -10.74
CA PHE A 220 12.37 -2.21 -11.77
C PHE A 220 11.09 -2.41 -12.56
N MET A 221 10.40 -1.30 -12.85
CA MET A 221 9.22 -1.27 -13.69
C MET A 221 9.37 -0.17 -14.76
N LEU A 222 8.93 -0.50 -15.95
CA LEU A 222 8.75 0.47 -17.04
C LEU A 222 7.33 0.35 -17.57
N LYS A 223 6.61 1.46 -17.63
CA LYS A 223 5.23 1.52 -18.06
C LYS A 223 5.05 2.63 -19.09
N ALA A 224 4.27 2.39 -20.11
CA ALA A 224 3.84 3.39 -21.07
C ALA A 224 2.31 3.43 -21.13
N THR A 225 1.72 4.61 -20.92
CA THR A 225 0.27 4.80 -20.94
C THR A 225 -0.10 5.78 -22.03
N ALA A 226 -0.94 5.34 -22.97
CA ALA A 226 -1.49 6.18 -24.01
C ALA A 226 -2.94 6.56 -23.70
N TYR A 227 -3.24 7.84 -23.71
CA TYR A 227 -4.58 8.39 -23.54
C TYR A 227 -5.16 8.71 -24.93
N ILE A 228 -6.11 7.91 -25.38
CA ILE A 228 -6.83 8.14 -26.63
C ILE A 228 -7.96 9.12 -26.32
N LEU A 229 -7.76 10.38 -26.70
CA LEU A 229 -8.81 11.38 -26.63
C LEU A 229 -9.82 11.08 -27.76
N SER A 230 -10.88 10.38 -27.44
CA SER A 230 -12.05 10.28 -28.33
C SER A 230 -12.68 11.66 -28.44
N LEU A 231 -12.47 12.34 -29.56
CA LEU A 231 -13.28 13.50 -29.94
C LEU A 231 -14.65 12.98 -30.37
N ILE A 232 -15.51 12.76 -29.40
CA ILE A 232 -16.95 12.68 -29.70
C ILE A 232 -17.37 14.13 -29.97
N HIS A 233 -17.44 14.50 -31.24
CA HIS A 233 -18.18 15.67 -31.63
C HIS A 233 -19.68 15.40 -31.40
N ILE A 234 -20.23 16.04 -30.37
CA ILE A 234 -21.65 16.20 -30.20
C ILE A 234 -22.11 17.39 -31.09
#